data_f5592cc5e789fb452facba61083176f2
#
_entry.id   f5592cc5e789fb452facba61083176f2
#
_cell.length_a   1.000
_cell.length_b   1.000
_cell.length_c   1.000
_cell.angle_alpha   90.00
_cell.angle_beta   90.00
_cell.angle_gamma   90.00
#
_symmetry.space_group_name_H-M   'P 1'
#
loop_
_entity.id
_entity.type
_entity.pdbx_description
1 polymer ?
#
loop_
_entity_poly.entity_id
_entity_poly.type
_entity_poly.pdbx_seq_one_letter_code
_entity_poly.pdbx_strand_id
1 'polypeptide(L)'
;MRRGADGTEAGASAVLRNAGGRNIIEIIRMTRAKLRKSDRKVADIVLHDPQRILKATVGETATLAQVSQPTVLRFATAIGCKGFRDFKIRLAQSLALGTPATHSVLLGTDEPETVAEKIFDYTMTSLDWARSHLDKAALLKAIDLLAQARTIEFFGFGASGIVARDAQQKFPLFGVPCGAQLDSHQQIMVASMMKEGDVAFVISNTGTTRSIMEIAGIARENGAAVICLTGSDSPLADCCDVALVVETLENTNMYTPTISRIAALVVIDVLSTSVAMRRPVEDQARIHNMKRRLSDMRKDQPI
;
A
#
# COMPACT_ATOMS: atom_id res chain seq x y z
N MET A 1 -22.80 -20.47 -35.81
CA MET A 1 -21.53 -19.92 -35.31
C MET A 1 -21.82 -18.72 -34.38
N ARG A 2 -21.91 -18.95 -33.09
CA ARG A 2 -21.97 -17.93 -32.06
C ARG A 2 -20.98 -18.36 -30.98
N ARG A 3 -19.81 -17.74 -30.90
CA ARG A 3 -18.87 -17.80 -29.75
C ARG A 3 -18.09 -16.48 -29.76
N GLY A 4 -18.10 -15.76 -28.65
CA GLY A 4 -17.19 -14.63 -28.43
C GLY A 4 -17.78 -13.44 -27.71
N ALA A 5 -18.35 -13.63 -26.50
CA ALA A 5 -18.74 -12.50 -25.65
C ALA A 5 -18.52 -12.71 -24.14
N ASP A 6 -18.03 -13.88 -23.68
CA ASP A 6 -18.01 -14.21 -22.24
C ASP A 6 -16.70 -13.88 -21.50
N GLY A 7 -15.62 -13.50 -22.18
CA GLY A 7 -14.31 -13.28 -21.54
C GLY A 7 -14.10 -11.90 -20.89
N THR A 8 -14.93 -10.91 -21.24
CA THR A 8 -14.74 -9.51 -20.81
C THR A 8 -15.49 -9.12 -19.55
N GLU A 9 -16.58 -9.83 -19.24
CA GLU A 9 -17.39 -9.52 -18.02
C GLU A 9 -16.80 -10.12 -16.75
N ALA A 10 -16.14 -11.27 -16.81
CA ALA A 10 -15.53 -11.91 -15.65
C ALA A 10 -14.33 -11.12 -15.11
N GLY A 11 -13.52 -10.50 -15.97
CA GLY A 11 -12.37 -9.68 -15.58
C GLY A 11 -12.78 -8.34 -14.93
N ALA A 12 -13.87 -7.74 -15.39
CA ALA A 12 -14.41 -6.52 -14.81
C ALA A 12 -15.04 -6.75 -13.44
N SER A 13 -15.69 -7.91 -13.25
CA SER A 13 -16.34 -8.29 -11.99
C SER A 13 -15.35 -8.60 -10.86
N ALA A 14 -14.14 -9.07 -11.16
CA ALA A 14 -13.10 -9.35 -10.16
C ALA A 14 -12.44 -8.04 -9.64
N VAL A 15 -12.22 -7.06 -10.52
CA VAL A 15 -11.68 -5.74 -10.14
C VAL A 15 -12.68 -4.94 -9.29
N LEU A 16 -13.98 -5.18 -9.48
CA LEU A 16 -15.05 -4.43 -8.82
C LEU A 16 -15.44 -4.99 -7.44
N ARG A 17 -15.13 -6.26 -7.12
CA ARG A 17 -15.45 -6.86 -5.82
C ARG A 17 -14.61 -6.29 -4.67
N ASN A 18 -13.45 -5.68 -4.95
CA ASN A 18 -12.57 -5.02 -3.97
C ASN A 18 -12.74 -3.48 -3.88
N ALA A 19 -13.85 -2.94 -4.39
CA ALA A 19 -14.03 -1.48 -4.49
C ALA A 19 -14.53 -0.80 -3.19
N GLY A 20 -14.67 -1.53 -2.09
CA GLY A 20 -15.31 -1.04 -0.86
C GLY A 20 -14.61 0.13 -0.14
N GLY A 21 -13.33 0.33 -0.35
CA GLY A 21 -12.52 1.38 0.29
C GLY A 21 -11.70 2.28 -0.66
N ARG A 22 -11.68 1.99 -1.96
CA ARG A 22 -10.82 2.72 -2.90
C ARG A 22 -11.39 4.09 -3.26
N ASN A 23 -10.49 5.08 -3.41
CA ASN A 23 -10.81 6.39 -3.93
C ASN A 23 -11.49 6.28 -5.30
N ILE A 24 -12.72 6.81 -5.43
CA ILE A 24 -13.52 6.64 -6.64
C ILE A 24 -12.87 7.29 -7.87
N ILE A 25 -12.09 8.34 -7.69
CA ILE A 25 -11.37 9.03 -8.77
C ILE A 25 -10.29 8.10 -9.34
N GLU A 26 -9.59 7.35 -8.50
CA GLU A 26 -8.62 6.34 -8.95
C GLU A 26 -9.29 5.16 -9.66
N ILE A 27 -10.40 4.68 -9.14
CA ILE A 27 -11.19 3.64 -9.82
C ILE A 27 -11.56 4.10 -11.23
N ILE A 28 -12.01 5.34 -11.38
CA ILE A 28 -12.36 5.92 -12.69
C ILE A 28 -11.13 5.95 -13.60
N ARG A 29 -9.98 6.41 -13.12
CA ARG A 29 -8.74 6.44 -13.90
C ARG A 29 -8.31 5.06 -14.38
N MET A 30 -8.27 4.07 -13.48
CA MET A 30 -7.85 2.71 -13.79
C MET A 30 -8.79 1.99 -14.75
N THR A 31 -10.10 2.25 -14.63
CA THR A 31 -11.12 1.58 -15.46
C THR A 31 -11.41 2.32 -16.76
N ARG A 32 -10.98 3.57 -16.93
CA ARG A 32 -11.29 4.45 -18.05
C ARG A 32 -11.07 3.81 -19.42
N ALA A 33 -9.94 3.13 -19.61
CA ALA A 33 -9.62 2.47 -20.88
C ALA A 33 -10.58 1.31 -21.23
N LYS A 34 -11.19 0.67 -20.22
CA LYS A 34 -12.14 -0.45 -20.34
C LYS A 34 -13.59 0.01 -20.45
N LEU A 35 -13.89 1.28 -20.17
CA LEU A 35 -15.24 1.83 -20.26
C LEU A 35 -15.70 1.96 -21.72
N ARG A 36 -17.02 1.86 -21.94
CA ARG A 36 -17.64 2.15 -23.24
C ARG A 36 -17.41 3.62 -23.63
N LYS A 37 -17.42 3.93 -24.90
CA LYS A 37 -17.17 5.29 -25.43
C LYS A 37 -18.04 6.38 -24.76
N SER A 38 -19.30 6.10 -24.49
CA SER A 38 -20.21 7.02 -23.82
C SER A 38 -19.93 7.16 -22.33
N ASP A 39 -19.56 6.08 -21.65
CA ASP A 39 -19.24 6.08 -20.22
C ASP A 39 -17.90 6.78 -19.96
N ARG A 40 -16.99 6.68 -20.93
CA ARG A 40 -15.70 7.39 -20.94
C ARG A 40 -15.86 8.91 -20.95
N LYS A 41 -16.87 9.44 -21.66
CA LYS A 41 -17.19 10.87 -21.62
C LYS A 41 -17.59 11.33 -20.23
N VAL A 42 -18.33 10.50 -19.48
CA VAL A 42 -18.69 10.82 -18.08
C VAL A 42 -17.43 10.76 -17.20
N ALA A 43 -16.59 9.73 -17.38
CA ALA A 43 -15.31 9.64 -16.68
C ALA A 43 -14.45 10.90 -16.88
N ASP A 44 -14.36 11.37 -18.12
CA ASP A 44 -13.51 12.52 -18.48
C ASP A 44 -13.95 13.80 -17.79
N ILE A 45 -15.25 14.10 -17.74
CA ILE A 45 -15.75 15.30 -17.04
C ILE A 45 -15.60 15.19 -15.52
N VAL A 46 -15.76 13.98 -14.96
CA VAL A 46 -15.54 13.74 -13.52
C VAL A 46 -14.06 13.97 -13.17
N LEU A 47 -13.15 13.48 -13.99
CA LEU A 47 -11.69 13.64 -13.78
C LEU A 47 -11.24 15.09 -14.00
N HIS A 48 -11.91 15.83 -14.89
CA HIS A 48 -11.58 17.22 -15.20
C HIS A 48 -12.05 18.20 -14.11
N ASP A 49 -13.29 18.05 -13.64
CA ASP A 49 -13.87 18.92 -12.60
C ASP A 49 -14.77 18.13 -11.65
N PRO A 50 -14.16 17.36 -10.72
CA PRO A 50 -14.89 16.55 -9.78
C PRO A 50 -15.75 17.38 -8.80
N GLN A 51 -15.33 18.59 -8.44
CA GLN A 51 -16.07 19.51 -7.57
C GLN A 51 -17.39 19.95 -8.20
N ARG A 52 -17.38 20.23 -9.49
CA ARG A 52 -18.59 20.58 -10.25
C ARG A 52 -19.57 19.40 -10.30
N ILE A 53 -19.05 18.19 -10.56
CA ILE A 53 -19.89 16.99 -10.61
C ILE A 53 -20.49 16.65 -9.23
N LEU A 54 -19.74 16.90 -8.15
CA LEU A 54 -20.27 16.74 -6.80
C LEU A 54 -21.53 17.58 -6.53
N LYS A 55 -21.59 18.77 -7.09
CA LYS A 55 -22.76 19.68 -6.95
C LYS A 55 -23.87 19.39 -7.96
N ALA A 56 -23.53 18.79 -9.10
CA ALA A 56 -24.46 18.55 -10.21
C ALA A 56 -25.49 17.44 -9.90
N THR A 57 -26.65 17.54 -10.52
CA THR A 57 -27.66 16.47 -10.62
C THR A 57 -27.28 15.46 -11.70
N VAL A 58 -27.97 14.32 -11.76
CA VAL A 58 -27.83 13.34 -12.85
C VAL A 58 -28.05 14.00 -14.23
N GLY A 59 -29.08 14.87 -14.33
CA GLY A 59 -29.40 15.57 -15.58
C GLY A 59 -28.30 16.54 -16.01
N GLU A 60 -27.82 17.37 -15.10
CA GLU A 60 -26.71 18.29 -15.35
C GLU A 60 -25.41 17.55 -15.71
N THR A 61 -25.12 16.46 -15.02
CA THR A 61 -23.95 15.61 -15.35
C THR A 61 -24.10 15.02 -16.77
N ALA A 62 -25.28 14.56 -17.15
CA ALA A 62 -25.57 14.05 -18.47
C ALA A 62 -25.36 15.13 -19.56
N THR A 63 -25.84 16.34 -19.30
CA THR A 63 -25.67 17.50 -20.20
C THR A 63 -24.18 17.85 -20.34
N LEU A 64 -23.44 17.93 -19.24
CA LEU A 64 -22.00 18.22 -19.25
C LEU A 64 -21.21 17.17 -20.04
N ALA A 65 -21.54 15.90 -19.88
CA ALA A 65 -20.87 14.80 -20.60
C ALA A 65 -21.38 14.61 -22.03
N GLN A 66 -22.42 15.34 -22.44
CA GLN A 66 -23.11 15.14 -23.73
C GLN A 66 -23.54 13.68 -23.92
N VAL A 67 -24.23 13.14 -22.92
CA VAL A 67 -24.78 11.78 -22.92
C VAL A 67 -26.20 11.78 -22.31
N SER A 68 -26.91 10.64 -22.37
CA SER A 68 -28.20 10.48 -21.71
C SER A 68 -28.05 10.22 -20.20
N GLN A 69 -29.07 10.54 -19.40
CA GLN A 69 -29.08 10.23 -17.95
C GLN A 69 -28.90 8.73 -17.67
N PRO A 70 -29.51 7.78 -18.41
CA PRO A 70 -29.22 6.35 -18.26
C PRO A 70 -27.74 6.01 -18.44
N THR A 71 -26.99 6.73 -19.27
CA THR A 71 -25.54 6.54 -19.44
C THR A 71 -24.79 6.93 -18.18
N VAL A 72 -25.17 8.03 -17.51
CA VAL A 72 -24.56 8.44 -16.23
C VAL A 72 -24.82 7.40 -15.13
N LEU A 73 -26.05 6.86 -15.07
CA LEU A 73 -26.38 5.79 -14.10
C LEU A 73 -25.59 4.52 -14.37
N ARG A 74 -25.48 4.11 -15.62
CA ARG A 74 -24.70 2.94 -16.04
C ARG A 74 -23.20 3.13 -15.76
N PHE A 75 -22.67 4.33 -16.00
CA PHE A 75 -21.29 4.66 -15.63
C PHE A 75 -21.06 4.47 -14.13
N ALA A 76 -21.94 4.97 -13.25
CA ALA A 76 -21.81 4.77 -11.81
C ALA A 76 -21.78 3.28 -11.44
N THR A 77 -22.63 2.46 -12.05
CA THR A 77 -22.62 1.00 -11.85
C THR A 77 -21.34 0.35 -12.40
N ALA A 78 -20.87 0.80 -13.57
CA ALA A 78 -19.66 0.26 -14.22
C ALA A 78 -18.36 0.51 -13.41
N ILE A 79 -18.35 1.53 -12.53
CA ILE A 79 -17.23 1.80 -11.62
C ILE A 79 -17.48 1.27 -10.19
N GLY A 80 -18.48 0.36 -10.01
CA GLY A 80 -18.74 -0.32 -8.75
C GLY A 80 -19.58 0.43 -7.73
N CYS A 81 -20.31 1.50 -8.16
CA CYS A 81 -21.26 2.21 -7.31
C CYS A 81 -22.66 1.60 -7.43
N LYS A 82 -23.44 1.65 -6.34
CA LYS A 82 -24.84 1.20 -6.32
C LYS A 82 -25.80 2.11 -7.11
N GLY A 83 -25.33 3.28 -7.56
CA GLY A 83 -26.04 4.27 -8.33
C GLY A 83 -25.40 5.65 -8.20
N PHE A 84 -26.01 6.67 -8.82
CA PHE A 84 -25.44 8.02 -8.85
C PHE A 84 -25.32 8.68 -7.46
N ARG A 85 -26.24 8.38 -6.54
CA ARG A 85 -26.16 8.87 -5.16
C ARG A 85 -24.93 8.27 -4.43
N ASP A 86 -24.71 6.97 -4.54
CA ASP A 86 -23.55 6.30 -3.97
C ASP A 86 -22.25 6.81 -4.60
N PHE A 87 -22.25 6.99 -5.92
CA PHE A 87 -21.15 7.62 -6.64
C PHE A 87 -20.82 9.01 -6.07
N LYS A 88 -21.83 9.88 -5.86
CA LYS A 88 -21.61 11.22 -5.28
C LYS A 88 -21.07 11.18 -3.86
N ILE A 89 -21.54 10.24 -3.03
CA ILE A 89 -21.02 10.05 -1.66
C ILE A 89 -19.54 9.68 -1.72
N ARG A 90 -19.17 8.70 -2.54
CA ARG A 90 -17.78 8.26 -2.70
C ARG A 90 -16.92 9.36 -3.35
N LEU A 91 -17.47 10.14 -4.27
CA LEU A 91 -16.78 11.29 -4.84
C LEU A 91 -16.53 12.37 -3.79
N ALA A 92 -17.52 12.66 -2.94
CA ALA A 92 -17.36 13.58 -1.82
C ALA A 92 -16.30 13.11 -0.83
N GLN A 93 -16.32 11.82 -0.47
CA GLN A 93 -15.29 11.22 0.38
C GLN A 93 -13.90 11.33 -0.25
N SER A 94 -13.78 11.02 -1.54
CA SER A 94 -12.52 11.15 -2.27
C SER A 94 -12.01 12.59 -2.31
N LEU A 95 -12.89 13.58 -2.42
CA LEU A 95 -12.52 14.99 -2.43
C LEU A 95 -12.25 15.55 -1.03
N ALA A 96 -12.94 15.05 -0.01
CA ALA A 96 -12.70 15.45 1.39
C ALA A 96 -11.37 14.90 1.92
N LEU A 97 -10.96 13.73 1.41
CA LEU A 97 -9.66 13.10 1.71
C LEU A 97 -8.51 13.68 0.87
N GLY A 98 -8.79 14.67 0.02
CA GLY A 98 -7.88 15.19 -1.00
C GLY A 98 -7.85 14.28 -2.23
N THR A 99 -7.77 14.88 -3.41
CA THR A 99 -7.54 14.11 -4.65
C THR A 99 -6.14 13.52 -4.58
N PRO A 100 -5.97 12.18 -4.68
CA PRO A 100 -4.64 11.60 -4.70
C PRO A 100 -3.99 11.92 -6.02
N ALA A 101 -3.14 12.89 -6.00
CA ALA A 101 -2.58 13.42 -7.22
C ALA A 101 -1.09 13.72 -7.04
N THR A 102 -0.24 12.70 -6.91
CA THR A 102 1.17 13.03 -6.96
C THR A 102 1.70 13.16 -8.36
N HIS A 103 1.72 12.11 -9.11
CA HIS A 103 2.36 12.20 -10.42
C HIS A 103 1.39 12.56 -11.55
N SER A 104 0.08 12.40 -11.32
CA SER A 104 -0.94 12.81 -12.29
C SER A 104 -1.31 14.30 -12.22
N VAL A 105 -0.80 15.04 -11.24
CA VAL A 105 -1.01 16.49 -11.04
C VAL A 105 0.31 17.28 -11.16
N LEU A 106 1.46 16.61 -11.21
CA LEU A 106 2.69 17.25 -11.60
C LEU A 106 2.61 17.56 -13.10
N LEU A 107 2.60 18.82 -13.44
CA LEU A 107 2.69 19.31 -14.81
C LEU A 107 4.17 19.54 -15.12
N GLY A 108 4.59 19.28 -16.36
CA GLY A 108 5.96 19.61 -16.78
C GLY A 108 6.30 21.12 -16.73
N THR A 109 5.30 21.94 -16.42
CA THR A 109 5.41 23.40 -16.24
C THR A 109 5.34 23.83 -14.78
N ASP A 110 5.24 22.88 -13.82
CA ASP A 110 5.23 23.24 -12.40
C ASP A 110 6.61 23.75 -11.96
N GLU A 111 6.62 24.87 -11.26
CA GLU A 111 7.82 25.39 -10.62
C GLU A 111 8.21 24.50 -9.41
N PRO A 112 9.49 24.46 -9.00
CA PRO A 112 9.97 23.60 -7.92
C PRO A 112 9.20 23.75 -6.60
N GLU A 113 8.78 24.95 -6.24
CA GLU A 113 7.99 25.26 -5.06
C GLU A 113 6.63 24.55 -5.12
N THR A 114 5.95 24.64 -6.26
CA THR A 114 4.67 23.96 -6.51
C THR A 114 4.83 22.43 -6.49
N VAL A 115 5.93 21.92 -7.03
CA VAL A 115 6.25 20.48 -6.97
C VAL A 115 6.42 20.04 -5.51
N ALA A 116 7.15 20.82 -4.70
CA ALA A 116 7.35 20.52 -3.29
C ALA A 116 6.01 20.47 -2.52
N GLU A 117 5.17 21.50 -2.64
CA GLU A 117 3.84 21.55 -2.01
C GLU A 117 3.00 20.34 -2.41
N LYS A 118 2.89 20.04 -3.69
CA LYS A 118 2.13 18.91 -4.20
C LYS A 118 2.61 17.56 -3.66
N ILE A 119 3.93 17.34 -3.57
CA ILE A 119 4.50 16.09 -3.05
C ILE A 119 4.20 15.95 -1.56
N PHE A 120 4.38 17.01 -0.76
CA PHE A 120 4.09 16.98 0.67
C PHE A 120 2.60 16.74 0.94
N ASP A 121 1.70 17.49 0.32
CA ASP A 121 0.26 17.38 0.52
C ASP A 121 -0.25 15.98 0.17
N TYR A 122 0.23 15.43 -0.91
CA TYR A 122 -0.14 14.09 -1.31
C TYR A 122 0.43 13.01 -0.40
N THR A 123 1.66 13.18 0.05
CA THR A 123 2.26 12.25 1.01
C THR A 123 1.46 12.23 2.31
N MET A 124 1.12 13.40 2.85
CA MET A 124 0.31 13.51 4.07
C MET A 124 -1.06 12.87 3.88
N THR A 125 -1.75 13.17 2.76
CA THR A 125 -3.06 12.59 2.46
C THR A 125 -3.00 11.06 2.34
N SER A 126 -1.97 10.53 1.68
CA SER A 126 -1.81 9.08 1.53
C SER A 126 -1.47 8.38 2.84
N LEU A 127 -0.67 9.01 3.70
CA LEU A 127 -0.36 8.48 5.03
C LEU A 127 -1.60 8.48 5.95
N ASP A 128 -2.42 9.52 5.89
CA ASP A 128 -3.67 9.60 6.64
C ASP A 128 -4.67 8.55 6.16
N TRP A 129 -4.75 8.32 4.85
CA TRP A 129 -5.51 7.23 4.28
C TRP A 129 -5.02 5.87 4.79
N ALA A 130 -3.73 5.58 4.67
CA ALA A 130 -3.13 4.33 5.13
C ALA A 130 -3.39 4.08 6.62
N ARG A 131 -3.23 5.12 7.45
CA ARG A 131 -3.52 5.07 8.90
C ARG A 131 -4.97 4.68 9.20
N SER A 132 -5.92 5.26 8.46
CA SER A 132 -7.35 5.05 8.70
C SER A 132 -7.86 3.69 8.22
N HIS A 133 -7.14 3.04 7.30
CA HIS A 133 -7.52 1.75 6.71
C HIS A 133 -6.66 0.57 7.19
N LEU A 134 -5.64 0.82 8.00
CA LEU A 134 -4.80 -0.25 8.54
C LEU A 134 -5.60 -1.16 9.49
N ASP A 135 -5.61 -2.46 9.20
CA ASP A 135 -6.26 -3.45 10.05
C ASP A 135 -5.53 -3.59 11.39
N LYS A 136 -6.22 -3.16 12.45
CA LYS A 136 -5.68 -3.18 13.82
C LYS A 136 -5.51 -4.61 14.37
N ALA A 137 -6.36 -5.56 13.96
CA ALA A 137 -6.26 -6.95 14.40
C ALA A 137 -5.04 -7.63 13.76
N ALA A 138 -4.84 -7.43 12.46
CA ALA A 138 -3.64 -7.90 11.76
C ALA A 138 -2.36 -7.26 12.34
N LEU A 139 -2.40 -5.95 12.65
CA LEU A 139 -1.27 -5.25 13.27
C LEU A 139 -0.91 -5.85 14.63
N LEU A 140 -1.89 -6.11 15.50
CA LEU A 140 -1.64 -6.71 16.81
C LEU A 140 -1.07 -8.12 16.69
N LYS A 141 -1.61 -8.94 15.78
CA LYS A 141 -1.09 -10.29 15.51
C LYS A 141 0.35 -10.26 14.99
N ALA A 142 0.67 -9.32 14.09
CA ALA A 142 2.03 -9.13 13.61
C ALA A 142 2.99 -8.75 14.77
N ILE A 143 2.60 -7.83 15.64
CA ILE A 143 3.40 -7.42 16.80
C ILE A 143 3.64 -8.61 17.74
N ASP A 144 2.62 -9.46 17.98
CA ASP A 144 2.74 -10.66 18.82
C ASP A 144 3.76 -11.65 18.25
N LEU A 145 3.68 -11.94 16.96
CA LEU A 145 4.62 -12.83 16.27
C LEU A 145 6.05 -12.28 16.31
N LEU A 146 6.23 -10.99 15.99
CA LEU A 146 7.53 -10.33 15.99
C LEU A 146 8.16 -10.26 17.40
N ALA A 147 7.34 -10.04 18.44
CA ALA A 147 7.83 -9.99 19.82
C ALA A 147 8.29 -11.35 20.34
N GLN A 148 7.74 -12.44 19.84
CA GLN A 148 8.07 -13.83 20.24
C GLN A 148 9.09 -14.47 19.30
N ALA A 149 9.43 -13.84 18.20
CA ALA A 149 10.33 -14.39 17.19
C ALA A 149 11.71 -14.72 17.75
N ARG A 150 12.22 -15.89 17.39
CA ARG A 150 13.59 -16.31 17.63
C ARG A 150 14.56 -15.51 16.76
N THR A 151 14.22 -15.33 15.49
CA THR A 151 14.86 -14.45 14.53
C THR A 151 13.84 -13.92 13.53
N ILE A 152 14.13 -12.76 12.94
CA ILE A 152 13.29 -12.16 11.92
C ILE A 152 14.12 -11.95 10.67
N GLU A 153 13.67 -12.47 9.54
CA GLU A 153 14.28 -12.21 8.24
C GLU A 153 13.34 -11.34 7.39
N PHE A 154 13.85 -10.20 6.95
CA PHE A 154 13.12 -9.25 6.11
C PHE A 154 13.47 -9.48 4.65
N PHE A 155 12.44 -9.71 3.83
CA PHE A 155 12.57 -9.98 2.40
C PHE A 155 11.89 -8.90 1.58
N GLY A 156 12.54 -8.45 0.51
CA GLY A 156 11.99 -7.44 -0.40
C GLY A 156 12.97 -7.09 -1.51
N PHE A 157 12.44 -6.58 -2.63
CA PHE A 157 13.25 -6.15 -3.78
C PHE A 157 13.05 -4.67 -4.07
N GLY A 158 14.05 -4.02 -4.65
CA GLY A 158 13.98 -2.61 -5.03
C GLY A 158 13.60 -1.70 -3.86
N ALA A 159 12.54 -0.92 -4.01
CA ALA A 159 12.01 -0.02 -2.96
C ALA A 159 11.60 -0.78 -1.69
N SER A 160 11.03 -1.99 -1.82
CA SER A 160 10.71 -2.85 -0.69
C SER A 160 11.95 -3.40 0.01
N GLY A 161 13.05 -3.64 -0.73
CA GLY A 161 14.35 -3.99 -0.16
C GLY A 161 14.94 -2.87 0.70
N ILE A 162 14.71 -1.60 0.34
CA ILE A 162 15.09 -0.45 1.19
C ILE A 162 14.33 -0.49 2.52
N VAL A 163 13.04 -0.77 2.49
CA VAL A 163 12.21 -0.91 3.71
C VAL A 163 12.69 -2.10 4.56
N ALA A 164 13.03 -3.23 3.94
CA ALA A 164 13.60 -4.40 4.62
C ALA A 164 14.91 -4.05 5.35
N ARG A 165 15.81 -3.29 4.72
CA ARG A 165 17.06 -2.83 5.31
C ARG A 165 16.83 -1.85 6.46
N ASP A 166 15.86 -0.95 6.34
CA ASP A 166 15.47 -0.06 7.44
C ASP A 166 14.96 -0.86 8.64
N ALA A 167 14.11 -1.86 8.42
CA ALA A 167 13.64 -2.76 9.46
C ALA A 167 14.81 -3.50 10.13
N GLN A 168 15.75 -4.07 9.35
CA GLN A 168 16.94 -4.72 9.88
C GLN A 168 17.76 -3.79 10.79
N GLN A 169 17.81 -2.50 10.51
CA GLN A 169 18.52 -1.54 11.35
C GLN A 169 17.81 -1.30 12.70
N LYS A 170 16.49 -1.37 12.72
CA LYS A 170 15.67 -1.02 13.90
C LYS A 170 15.48 -2.17 14.88
N PHE A 171 15.16 -3.36 14.40
CA PHE A 171 14.78 -4.49 15.25
C PHE A 171 15.89 -5.03 16.17
N PRO A 172 17.17 -5.05 15.80
CA PRO A 172 18.25 -5.44 16.72
C PRO A 172 18.34 -4.54 17.96
N LEU A 173 17.91 -3.28 17.83
CA LEU A 173 17.86 -2.34 18.97
C LEU A 173 16.97 -2.86 20.10
N PHE A 174 16.06 -3.78 19.79
CA PHE A 174 15.09 -4.34 20.73
C PHE A 174 15.38 -5.81 21.07
N GLY A 175 16.60 -6.27 20.79
CA GLY A 175 17.06 -7.60 21.18
C GLY A 175 16.54 -8.75 20.32
N VAL A 176 15.97 -8.46 19.14
CA VAL A 176 15.55 -9.51 18.19
C VAL A 176 16.60 -9.64 17.11
N PRO A 177 17.28 -10.80 16.98
CA PRO A 177 18.17 -11.05 15.85
C PRO A 177 17.41 -10.93 14.53
N CYS A 178 17.97 -10.18 13.57
CA CYS A 178 17.33 -10.06 12.27
C CYS A 178 18.32 -9.86 11.13
N GLY A 179 17.88 -10.24 9.93
CA GLY A 179 18.60 -10.08 8.67
C GLY A 179 17.76 -9.45 7.59
N ALA A 180 18.41 -8.89 6.57
CA ALA A 180 17.79 -8.45 5.32
C ALA A 180 18.79 -8.53 4.19
N GLN A 181 18.68 -9.54 3.37
CA GLN A 181 19.51 -9.73 2.19
C GLN A 181 18.89 -9.00 0.98
N LEU A 182 19.74 -8.44 0.10
CA LEU A 182 19.26 -7.75 -1.11
C LEU A 182 19.32 -8.66 -2.34
N ASP A 183 20.23 -9.62 -2.33
CA ASP A 183 20.40 -10.57 -3.42
C ASP A 183 19.34 -11.69 -3.37
N SER A 184 18.74 -12.02 -4.52
CA SER A 184 17.66 -13.00 -4.60
C SER A 184 18.09 -14.42 -4.22
N HIS A 185 19.31 -14.83 -4.58
CA HIS A 185 19.84 -16.15 -4.21
C HIS A 185 20.05 -16.25 -2.71
N GLN A 186 20.61 -15.19 -2.09
CA GLN A 186 20.77 -15.14 -0.64
C GLN A 186 19.41 -15.15 0.07
N GLN A 187 18.40 -14.44 -0.44
CA GLN A 187 17.05 -14.48 0.14
C GLN A 187 16.47 -15.90 0.12
N ILE A 188 16.61 -16.63 -0.98
CA ILE A 188 16.15 -18.03 -1.08
C ILE A 188 16.95 -18.92 -0.12
N MET A 189 18.29 -18.77 -0.04
CA MET A 189 19.11 -19.55 0.89
C MET A 189 18.68 -19.33 2.34
N VAL A 190 18.45 -18.07 2.74
CA VAL A 190 18.00 -17.74 4.09
C VAL A 190 16.61 -18.32 4.36
N ALA A 191 15.65 -18.13 3.45
CA ALA A 191 14.29 -18.67 3.59
C ALA A 191 14.31 -20.21 3.74
N SER A 192 15.20 -20.89 2.99
CA SER A 192 15.35 -22.35 3.05
C SER A 192 15.95 -22.86 4.38
N MET A 193 16.60 -22.01 5.16
CA MET A 193 17.19 -22.35 6.46
C MET A 193 16.34 -21.91 7.65
N MET A 194 15.19 -21.24 7.40
CA MET A 194 14.25 -20.86 8.45
C MET A 194 13.56 -22.08 9.04
N LYS A 195 13.02 -21.94 10.24
CA LYS A 195 12.33 -23.00 10.96
C LYS A 195 11.30 -22.46 11.94
N GLU A 196 10.59 -23.33 12.64
CA GLU A 196 9.64 -22.97 13.67
C GLU A 196 10.23 -21.99 14.70
N GLY A 197 9.49 -20.97 15.06
CA GLY A 197 9.89 -19.86 15.90
C GLY A 197 10.56 -18.70 15.16
N ASP A 198 10.87 -18.84 13.86
CA ASP A 198 11.34 -17.74 13.02
C ASP A 198 10.17 -17.00 12.38
N VAL A 199 10.39 -15.75 12.02
CA VAL A 199 9.43 -14.93 11.29
C VAL A 199 10.05 -14.46 9.97
N ALA A 200 9.42 -14.84 8.86
CA ALA A 200 9.67 -14.27 7.54
C ALA A 200 8.78 -13.03 7.35
N PHE A 201 9.37 -11.84 7.32
CA PHE A 201 8.67 -10.59 7.07
C PHE A 201 8.87 -10.18 5.61
N VAL A 202 7.85 -10.36 4.79
CA VAL A 202 7.92 -10.25 3.33
C VAL A 202 7.29 -8.94 2.88
N ILE A 203 8.03 -8.13 2.14
CA ILE A 203 7.60 -6.78 1.73
C ILE A 203 7.47 -6.73 0.21
N SER A 204 6.24 -6.47 -0.27
CA SER A 204 5.96 -6.28 -1.69
C SER A 204 4.73 -5.41 -1.89
N ASN A 205 4.91 -4.18 -2.35
CA ASN A 205 3.79 -3.26 -2.54
C ASN A 205 2.73 -3.77 -3.53
N THR A 206 3.13 -4.44 -4.60
CA THR A 206 2.20 -5.04 -5.57
C THR A 206 1.62 -6.38 -5.11
N GLY A 207 2.32 -7.09 -4.23
CA GLY A 207 1.96 -8.44 -3.79
C GLY A 207 1.88 -9.50 -4.88
N THR A 208 2.42 -9.21 -6.08
CA THR A 208 2.38 -10.09 -7.27
C THR A 208 3.77 -10.52 -7.74
N THR A 209 4.83 -10.08 -7.06
CA THR A 209 6.22 -10.42 -7.43
C THR A 209 6.47 -11.92 -7.19
N ARG A 210 6.66 -12.68 -8.26
CA ARG A 210 6.79 -14.14 -8.22
C ARG A 210 7.88 -14.62 -7.26
N SER A 211 9.08 -14.03 -7.32
CA SER A 211 10.20 -14.41 -6.45
C SER A 211 9.91 -14.17 -4.97
N ILE A 212 9.13 -13.13 -4.63
CA ILE A 212 8.72 -12.87 -3.25
C ILE A 212 7.70 -13.90 -2.77
N MET A 213 6.75 -14.31 -3.61
CA MET A 213 5.79 -15.35 -3.27
C MET A 213 6.50 -16.71 -3.09
N GLU A 214 7.50 -17.01 -3.91
CA GLU A 214 8.34 -18.20 -3.77
C GLU A 214 9.10 -18.22 -2.44
N ILE A 215 9.74 -17.11 -2.07
CA ILE A 215 10.45 -16.96 -0.79
C ILE A 215 9.50 -17.15 0.39
N ALA A 216 8.31 -16.53 0.34
CA ALA A 216 7.27 -16.69 1.36
C ALA A 216 6.81 -18.16 1.50
N GLY A 217 6.62 -18.85 0.37
CA GLY A 217 6.30 -20.28 0.33
C GLY A 217 7.37 -21.15 0.97
N ILE A 218 8.64 -20.95 0.58
CA ILE A 218 9.79 -21.69 1.13
C ILE A 218 9.89 -21.51 2.65
N ALA A 219 9.80 -20.26 3.14
CA ALA A 219 9.88 -20.00 4.57
C ALA A 219 8.74 -20.70 5.34
N ARG A 220 7.52 -20.68 4.79
CA ARG A 220 6.35 -21.32 5.38
C ARG A 220 6.45 -22.85 5.38
N GLU A 221 6.94 -23.46 4.29
CA GLU A 221 7.17 -24.91 4.19
C GLU A 221 8.17 -25.38 5.24
N ASN A 222 9.14 -24.54 5.61
CA ASN A 222 10.11 -24.81 6.68
C ASN A 222 9.60 -24.48 8.10
N GLY A 223 8.33 -24.09 8.26
CA GLY A 223 7.69 -23.88 9.55
C GLY A 223 7.83 -22.46 10.13
N ALA A 224 8.43 -21.51 9.39
CA ALA A 224 8.47 -20.12 9.81
C ALA A 224 7.08 -19.47 9.69
N ALA A 225 6.74 -18.58 10.62
CA ALA A 225 5.57 -17.73 10.46
C ALA A 225 5.82 -16.66 9.40
N VAL A 226 4.85 -16.42 8.52
CA VAL A 226 5.00 -15.48 7.41
C VAL A 226 4.08 -14.27 7.60
N ILE A 227 4.69 -13.09 7.71
CA ILE A 227 3.98 -11.80 7.73
C ILE A 227 4.26 -11.11 6.41
N CYS A 228 3.25 -10.60 5.71
CA CYS A 228 3.49 -9.74 4.57
C CYS A 228 3.07 -8.29 4.83
N LEU A 229 3.81 -7.36 4.20
CA LEU A 229 3.50 -5.94 4.09
C LEU A 229 3.27 -5.63 2.61
N THR A 230 2.05 -5.30 2.24
CA THR A 230 1.62 -5.11 0.85
C THR A 230 0.72 -3.89 0.70
N GLY A 231 0.59 -3.37 -0.53
CA GLY A 231 -0.23 -2.17 -0.81
C GLY A 231 -1.68 -2.47 -1.17
N SER A 232 -2.08 -3.74 -1.27
CA SER A 232 -3.46 -4.14 -1.59
C SER A 232 -3.69 -5.60 -1.24
N ASP A 233 -4.96 -6.01 -1.22
CA ASP A 233 -5.31 -7.42 -1.28
C ASP A 233 -4.68 -8.05 -2.52
N SER A 234 -3.90 -9.10 -2.32
CA SER A 234 -3.02 -9.63 -3.35
C SER A 234 -2.75 -11.12 -3.14
N PRO A 235 -2.27 -11.84 -4.16
CA PRO A 235 -1.89 -13.25 -4.01
C PRO A 235 -0.87 -13.49 -2.86
N LEU A 236 -0.01 -12.51 -2.57
CA LEU A 236 0.90 -12.61 -1.43
C LEU A 236 0.14 -12.54 -0.10
N ALA A 237 -0.86 -11.65 0.02
CA ALA A 237 -1.68 -11.53 1.22
C ALA A 237 -2.44 -12.83 1.53
N ASP A 238 -2.93 -13.52 0.48
CA ASP A 238 -3.70 -14.76 0.61
C ASP A 238 -2.86 -15.95 1.11
N CYS A 239 -1.53 -15.93 0.93
CA CYS A 239 -0.65 -17.03 1.31
C CYS A 239 0.16 -16.79 2.59
N CYS A 240 -0.02 -15.66 3.29
CA CYS A 240 0.67 -15.33 4.53
C CYS A 240 -0.20 -15.59 5.77
N ASP A 241 0.45 -15.82 6.93
CA ASP A 241 -0.26 -15.99 8.21
C ASP A 241 -0.85 -14.68 8.74
N VAL A 242 -0.20 -13.56 8.39
CA VAL A 242 -0.66 -12.19 8.67
C VAL A 242 -0.38 -11.31 7.46
N ALA A 243 -1.40 -10.64 6.96
CA ALA A 243 -1.28 -9.63 5.91
C ALA A 243 -1.49 -8.23 6.49
N LEU A 244 -0.46 -7.40 6.40
CA LEU A 244 -0.54 -5.96 6.68
C LEU A 244 -0.75 -5.24 5.36
N VAL A 245 -2.01 -4.92 5.06
CA VAL A 245 -2.37 -4.19 3.85
C VAL A 245 -2.30 -2.70 4.14
N VAL A 246 -1.36 -2.02 3.49
CA VAL A 246 -1.10 -0.58 3.64
C VAL A 246 -1.41 0.11 2.32
N GLU A 247 -2.69 0.33 2.09
CA GLU A 247 -3.15 1.01 0.88
C GLU A 247 -2.63 2.44 0.85
N THR A 248 -2.03 2.81 -0.27
CA THR A 248 -1.69 4.19 -0.60
C THR A 248 -2.37 4.57 -1.90
N LEU A 249 -2.49 5.88 -2.09
CA LEU A 249 -3.14 6.42 -3.27
C LEU A 249 -2.19 6.45 -4.50
N GLU A 250 -0.99 5.88 -4.37
CA GLU A 250 0.06 5.89 -5.38
C GLU A 250 -0.17 4.83 -6.49
N ASN A 251 0.03 5.23 -7.74
CA ASN A 251 0.03 4.30 -8.87
C ASN A 251 1.46 3.80 -9.16
N THR A 252 1.87 2.75 -8.47
CA THR A 252 3.21 2.16 -8.60
C THR A 252 3.46 1.44 -9.93
N ASN A 253 2.44 1.25 -10.77
CA ASN A 253 2.61 0.70 -12.11
C ASN A 253 3.16 1.72 -13.11
N MET A 254 3.02 3.02 -12.81
CA MET A 254 3.50 4.11 -13.68
C MET A 254 4.77 4.79 -13.18
N TYR A 255 5.04 4.71 -11.89
CA TYR A 255 6.11 5.49 -11.25
C TYR A 255 6.89 4.66 -10.25
N THR A 256 8.14 5.05 -10.01
CA THR A 256 8.95 4.47 -8.93
C THR A 256 8.25 4.68 -7.58
N PRO A 257 8.10 3.64 -6.76
CA PRO A 257 7.45 3.75 -5.46
C PRO A 257 8.08 4.82 -4.58
N THR A 258 7.30 5.83 -4.22
CA THR A 258 7.74 6.95 -3.37
C THR A 258 6.93 6.95 -2.08
N ILE A 259 5.63 7.10 -2.17
CA ILE A 259 4.75 7.24 -1.00
C ILE A 259 4.43 5.90 -0.38
N SER A 260 4.19 4.86 -1.18
CA SER A 260 4.02 3.49 -0.68
C SER A 260 5.24 3.03 0.13
N ARG A 261 6.45 3.43 -0.28
CA ARG A 261 7.67 3.21 0.49
C ARG A 261 7.65 3.97 1.82
N ILE A 262 7.25 5.24 1.83
CA ILE A 262 7.16 6.06 3.05
C ILE A 262 6.13 5.46 4.00
N ALA A 263 4.96 5.08 3.51
CA ALA A 263 3.92 4.43 4.31
C ALA A 263 4.41 3.10 4.91
N ALA A 264 5.12 2.29 4.13
CA ALA A 264 5.74 1.05 4.62
C ALA A 264 6.78 1.33 5.72
N LEU A 265 7.62 2.36 5.57
CA LEU A 265 8.58 2.77 6.62
C LEU A 265 7.88 3.19 7.91
N VAL A 266 6.77 3.94 7.82
CA VAL A 266 5.96 4.32 9.00
C VAL A 266 5.39 3.08 9.68
N VAL A 267 4.92 2.08 8.94
CA VAL A 267 4.42 0.82 9.53
C VAL A 267 5.55 0.05 10.21
N ILE A 268 6.75 0.01 9.63
CA ILE A 268 7.94 -0.58 10.28
C ILE A 268 8.26 0.16 11.59
N ASP A 269 8.15 1.49 11.65
CA ASP A 269 8.32 2.26 12.87
C ASP A 269 7.27 1.90 13.94
N VAL A 270 6.01 1.76 13.55
CA VAL A 270 4.93 1.32 14.45
C VAL A 270 5.22 -0.07 15.00
N LEU A 271 5.59 -1.03 14.13
CA LEU A 271 5.89 -2.41 14.54
C LEU A 271 7.11 -2.46 15.47
N SER A 272 8.23 -1.85 15.10
CA SER A 272 9.47 -1.87 15.89
C SER A 272 9.28 -1.22 17.26
N THR A 273 8.59 -0.08 17.31
CA THR A 273 8.28 0.61 18.58
C THR A 273 7.34 -0.22 19.44
N SER A 274 6.30 -0.83 18.86
CA SER A 274 5.36 -1.66 19.60
C SER A 274 5.99 -2.93 20.15
N VAL A 275 6.90 -3.56 19.39
CA VAL A 275 7.69 -4.70 19.86
C VAL A 275 8.60 -4.28 21.02
N ALA A 276 9.28 -3.13 20.90
CA ALA A 276 10.12 -2.61 21.97
C ALA A 276 9.35 -2.38 23.27
N MET A 277 8.12 -1.85 23.20
CA MET A 277 7.27 -1.62 24.37
C MET A 277 6.82 -2.90 25.08
N ARG A 278 6.85 -4.05 24.41
CA ARG A 278 6.50 -5.37 24.96
C ARG A 278 7.69 -6.12 25.55
N ARG A 279 8.92 -5.60 25.40
CA ARG A 279 10.13 -6.22 25.92
C ARG A 279 10.26 -6.02 27.42
N PRO A 280 10.89 -6.98 28.13
CA PRO A 280 11.21 -6.86 29.56
C PRO A 280 12.05 -5.61 29.88
N VAL A 281 11.96 -5.15 31.12
CA VAL A 281 12.69 -3.95 31.59
C VAL A 281 14.21 -4.12 31.45
N GLU A 282 14.72 -5.35 31.55
CA GLU A 282 16.14 -5.67 31.36
C GLU A 282 16.65 -5.32 29.95
N ASP A 283 15.81 -5.53 28.94
CA ASP A 283 16.15 -5.16 27.55
C ASP A 283 16.15 -3.64 27.35
N GLN A 284 15.31 -2.92 28.07
CA GLN A 284 15.33 -1.43 28.06
C GLN A 284 16.66 -0.88 28.59
N ALA A 285 17.23 -1.49 29.64
CA ALA A 285 18.54 -1.10 30.14
C ALA A 285 19.65 -1.34 29.11
N ARG A 286 19.58 -2.45 28.35
CA ARG A 286 20.53 -2.72 27.24
C ARG A 286 20.43 -1.67 26.14
N ILE A 287 19.22 -1.27 25.76
CA ILE A 287 18.99 -0.21 24.77
C ILE A 287 19.58 1.11 25.26
N HIS A 288 19.35 1.46 26.54
CA HIS A 288 19.91 2.68 27.13
C HIS A 288 21.45 2.68 27.10
N ASN A 289 22.07 1.57 27.50
CA ASN A 289 23.51 1.41 27.47
C ASN A 289 24.09 1.51 26.06
N MET A 290 23.43 0.91 25.08
CA MET A 290 23.82 1.01 23.66
C MET A 290 23.73 2.47 23.17
N LYS A 291 22.64 3.17 23.46
CA LYS A 291 22.46 4.60 23.07
C LYS A 291 23.58 5.48 23.69
N ARG A 292 23.94 5.21 24.95
CA ARG A 292 25.05 5.89 25.62
C ARG A 292 26.38 5.66 24.88
N ARG A 293 26.71 4.40 24.57
CA ARG A 293 27.94 4.06 23.82
C ARG A 293 27.99 4.75 22.44
N LEU A 294 26.85 4.78 21.70
CA LEU A 294 26.79 5.48 20.43
C LEU A 294 26.93 7.00 20.57
N SER A 295 26.43 7.57 21.67
CA SER A 295 26.64 9.00 21.99
C SER A 295 28.10 9.31 22.30
N ASP A 296 28.77 8.44 23.05
CA ASP A 296 30.20 8.62 23.39
C ASP A 296 31.08 8.52 22.12
N MET A 297 30.81 7.55 21.24
CA MET A 297 31.52 7.46 19.95
C MET A 297 31.39 8.72 19.08
N ARG A 298 30.27 9.45 19.20
CA ARG A 298 30.11 10.72 18.46
C ARG A 298 30.89 11.88 19.06
N LYS A 299 31.16 11.83 20.35
CA LYS A 299 31.95 12.87 21.05
C LYS A 299 33.45 12.71 20.82
N ASP A 300 33.89 11.46 20.60
CA ASP A 300 35.30 11.12 20.41
C ASP A 300 35.77 11.23 18.95
N GLN A 301 34.89 11.60 18.00
CA GLN A 301 35.31 11.92 16.64
C GLN A 301 35.84 13.35 16.58
N PRO A 302 37.13 13.58 16.31
CA PRO A 302 37.63 14.92 16.04
C PRO A 302 36.97 15.48 14.79
N ILE A 303 36.53 16.74 14.87
CA ILE A 303 35.96 17.54 13.79
C ILE A 303 37.03 17.78 12.73
#